data_4b4df245569520fc884acd5152709455
#
_entry.id   4b4df245569520fc884acd5152709455
#
_cell.length_a   1.000
_cell.length_b   1.000
_cell.length_c   1.000
_cell.angle_alpha   90.00
_cell.angle_beta   90.00
_cell.angle_gamma   90.00
#
_symmetry.space_group_name_H-M   'P 1'
#
loop_
_entity.id
_entity.type
_entity.pdbx_description
1 polymer ?
#
loop_
_entity_poly.entity_id
_entity_poly.type
_entity_poly.pdbx_seq_one_letter_code
_entity_poly.pdbx_strand_id
1 'polypeptide(L)'
;MPISMTRRQMLMNTGAVAAGLTLGRATARAEWIASSTLPLDEEKVKVRARLHNNENPFGPSEKARRAMTDAFNEGCRYPGGQNKKLEELIAKKEGLPADQVILGAGSGEILRMAAMAYGPQGGELLTAHPTYEGLESAARTIGAFVHRVPLNKNFEHDLDAMDRRTTQAVRLVFVCNPNNPTGTIVPGDRLRTFCKEVSKRSIVLVDEAYHDYVDAPQYSSMIDLAREGHNVIISRTFSKIHGMAGLRVGYGFARSDIVARLRQFRNQINVLGLAAATASYQDPEFQGLSRKRNAEARSYLYKVLDELRYRYIPSHANFVFFHLGKDAQAQAFRDAMEKRGILVGRVFQPYTEWARVSTGTMDEMKIFATALREVTSQGLTAAKKQAEPEN
;
A
#
# COMPACT_ATOMS: atom_id res chain seq x y z
N MET A 1 44.41 45.24 -29.22
CA MET A 1 43.84 46.40 -28.53
C MET A 1 42.71 45.91 -27.67
N PRO A 2 42.73 46.05 -26.35
CA PRO A 2 41.60 45.67 -25.51
C PRO A 2 40.56 46.81 -25.51
N ILE A 3 39.34 46.47 -25.86
CA ILE A 3 38.18 47.40 -25.80
C ILE A 3 37.79 47.58 -24.35
N SER A 4 38.08 48.74 -23.77
CA SER A 4 37.64 49.09 -22.42
C SER A 4 36.18 49.52 -22.43
N MET A 5 35.31 48.71 -21.91
CA MET A 5 33.92 49.05 -21.67
C MET A 5 33.81 50.00 -20.44
N THR A 6 33.07 51.08 -20.56
CA THR A 6 32.83 52.01 -19.46
C THR A 6 31.83 51.43 -18.44
N ARG A 7 31.94 51.81 -17.16
CA ARG A 7 31.02 51.39 -16.09
C ARG A 7 29.54 51.63 -16.44
N ARG A 8 29.22 52.61 -17.25
CA ARG A 8 27.84 52.92 -17.70
C ARG A 8 27.34 51.88 -18.71
N GLN A 9 28.20 51.37 -19.61
CA GLN A 9 27.86 50.33 -20.56
C GLN A 9 27.69 48.96 -19.86
N MET A 10 28.46 48.71 -18.79
CA MET A 10 28.34 47.50 -17.98
C MET A 10 27.02 47.48 -17.19
N LEU A 11 26.58 48.64 -16.65
CA LEU A 11 25.31 48.77 -15.93
C LEU A 11 24.09 48.68 -16.86
N MET A 12 24.17 49.19 -18.09
CA MET A 12 23.08 49.06 -19.05
C MET A 12 22.90 47.59 -19.53
N ASN A 13 23.98 46.85 -19.73
CA ASN A 13 23.90 45.45 -20.12
C ASN A 13 23.43 44.55 -18.97
N THR A 14 23.77 44.83 -17.73
CA THR A 14 23.23 44.10 -16.57
C THR A 14 21.75 44.41 -16.31
N GLY A 15 21.29 45.62 -16.56
CA GLY A 15 19.87 45.97 -16.45
C GLY A 15 18.98 45.28 -17.48
N ALA A 16 19.44 45.14 -18.72
CA ALA A 16 18.71 44.46 -19.79
C ALA A 16 18.62 42.95 -19.57
N VAL A 17 19.67 42.31 -19.02
CA VAL A 17 19.66 40.88 -18.68
C VAL A 17 18.77 40.61 -17.46
N ALA A 18 18.77 41.52 -16.47
CA ALA A 18 17.89 41.38 -15.30
C ALA A 18 16.40 41.58 -15.66
N ALA A 19 16.08 42.51 -16.56
CA ALA A 19 14.71 42.72 -17.04
C ALA A 19 14.22 41.54 -17.93
N GLY A 20 15.10 40.98 -18.76
CA GLY A 20 14.77 39.80 -19.56
C GLY A 20 14.53 38.53 -18.71
N LEU A 21 15.30 38.35 -17.64
CA LEU A 21 15.14 37.21 -16.72
C LEU A 21 13.89 37.35 -15.83
N THR A 22 13.47 38.56 -15.47
CA THR A 22 12.24 38.77 -14.69
C THR A 22 10.99 38.66 -15.54
N LEU A 23 11.00 39.11 -16.78
CA LEU A 23 9.90 38.92 -17.73
C LEU A 23 9.78 37.44 -18.16
N GLY A 24 10.88 36.76 -18.43
CA GLY A 24 10.86 35.33 -18.77
C GLY A 24 10.37 34.44 -17.60
N ARG A 25 10.68 34.82 -16.34
CA ARG A 25 10.13 34.12 -15.15
C ARG A 25 8.67 34.43 -14.90
N ALA A 26 8.20 35.63 -15.20
CA ALA A 26 6.79 35.99 -15.05
C ALA A 26 5.92 35.32 -16.12
N THR A 27 6.38 35.24 -17.38
CA THR A 27 5.67 34.53 -18.46
C THR A 27 5.68 33.01 -18.25
N ALA A 28 6.82 32.41 -17.88
CA ALA A 28 6.89 30.97 -17.57
C ALA A 28 6.01 30.59 -16.35
N ARG A 29 5.92 31.48 -15.34
CA ARG A 29 5.03 31.27 -14.20
C ARG A 29 3.55 31.44 -14.57
N ALA A 30 3.24 32.38 -15.46
CA ALA A 30 1.88 32.58 -15.99
C ALA A 30 1.46 31.42 -16.89
N GLU A 31 2.34 30.92 -17.75
CA GLU A 31 2.09 29.74 -18.58
C GLU A 31 1.96 28.47 -17.73
N TRP A 32 2.75 28.31 -16.66
CA TRP A 32 2.60 27.17 -15.74
C TRP A 32 1.28 27.24 -14.96
N ILE A 33 0.86 28.43 -14.51
CA ILE A 33 -0.44 28.63 -13.86
C ILE A 33 -1.57 28.42 -14.88
N ALA A 34 -1.44 28.90 -16.13
CA ALA A 34 -2.43 28.70 -17.18
C ALA A 34 -2.52 27.25 -17.65
N SER A 35 -1.40 26.50 -17.67
CA SER A 35 -1.41 25.07 -18.02
C SER A 35 -1.85 24.18 -16.86
N SER A 36 -1.84 24.67 -15.62
CA SER A 36 -2.37 23.97 -14.45
C SER A 36 -3.87 24.22 -14.23
N THR A 37 -4.47 25.17 -14.91
CA THR A 37 -5.92 25.27 -15.06
C THR A 37 -6.34 24.36 -16.20
N LEU A 38 -6.39 23.05 -15.93
CA LEU A 38 -7.14 22.13 -16.78
C LEU A 38 -8.55 22.68 -16.94
N PRO A 39 -9.16 22.61 -18.15
CA PRO A 39 -10.54 23.03 -18.35
C PRO A 39 -11.41 22.31 -17.32
N LEU A 40 -12.11 23.07 -16.49
CA LEU A 40 -13.03 22.57 -15.47
C LEU A 40 -14.37 22.09 -16.07
N ASP A 41 -14.40 21.77 -17.37
CA ASP A 41 -15.60 21.42 -18.13
C ASP A 41 -15.60 20.00 -18.70
N GLU A 42 -15.09 19.02 -17.95
CA GLU A 42 -15.64 17.69 -18.06
C GLU A 42 -16.61 17.52 -16.88
N GLU A 43 -17.86 17.23 -17.18
CA GLU A 43 -18.89 16.83 -16.22
C GLU A 43 -18.30 15.70 -15.36
N LYS A 44 -17.74 16.03 -14.19
CA LYS A 44 -17.07 15.05 -13.33
C LYS A 44 -18.12 14.05 -12.90
N VAL A 45 -18.05 12.86 -13.44
CA VAL A 45 -18.95 11.77 -13.06
C VAL A 45 -18.98 11.65 -11.55
N LYS A 46 -20.17 11.80 -10.95
CA LYS A 46 -20.35 11.71 -9.50
C LYS A 46 -19.89 10.33 -9.01
N VAL A 47 -18.90 10.30 -8.15
CA VAL A 47 -18.40 9.05 -7.55
C VAL A 47 -19.49 8.43 -6.67
N ARG A 48 -19.89 7.20 -7.00
CA ARG A 48 -20.94 6.40 -6.34
C ARG A 48 -20.36 5.27 -5.48
N ALA A 49 -19.19 4.75 -5.85
CA ALA A 49 -18.49 3.71 -5.10
C ALA A 49 -16.96 3.86 -5.23
N ARG A 50 -16.25 3.73 -4.10
CA ARG A 50 -14.79 3.81 -4.01
C ARG A 50 -14.19 2.46 -3.70
N LEU A 51 -13.92 1.65 -4.72
CA LEU A 51 -13.46 0.27 -4.59
C LEU A 51 -12.04 0.05 -5.17
N HIS A 52 -11.14 1.03 -5.04
CA HIS A 52 -9.84 1.03 -5.72
C HIS A 52 -8.61 0.95 -4.82
N ASN A 53 -8.65 1.42 -3.55
CA ASN A 53 -7.48 1.59 -2.70
C ASN A 53 -7.41 0.65 -1.49
N ASN A 54 -8.29 -0.37 -1.43
CA ASN A 54 -8.37 -1.28 -0.30
C ASN A 54 -8.56 -0.53 1.04
N GLU A 55 -9.42 0.47 1.01
CA GLU A 55 -9.82 1.24 2.19
C GLU A 55 -10.89 0.47 2.97
N ASN A 56 -11.05 0.77 4.25
CA ASN A 56 -12.16 0.30 5.06
C ASN A 56 -13.21 1.40 5.16
N PRO A 57 -14.39 1.26 4.53
CA PRO A 57 -15.39 2.33 4.47
C PRO A 57 -16.12 2.57 5.79
N PHE A 58 -15.92 1.73 6.81
CA PHE A 58 -16.62 1.80 8.09
C PHE A 58 -15.91 2.64 9.15
N GLY A 59 -14.64 2.96 8.95
CA GLY A 59 -13.84 3.70 9.93
C GLY A 59 -13.52 5.14 9.52
N PRO A 60 -12.86 5.89 10.42
CA PRO A 60 -12.42 5.47 11.77
C PRO A 60 -13.56 5.17 12.75
N SER A 61 -13.27 4.37 13.80
CA SER A 61 -14.25 4.08 14.85
C SER A 61 -14.67 5.34 15.62
N GLU A 62 -15.81 5.26 16.34
CA GLU A 62 -16.27 6.38 17.17
C GLU A 62 -15.24 6.77 18.24
N LYS A 63 -14.60 5.76 18.87
CA LYS A 63 -13.53 5.99 19.85
C LYS A 63 -12.33 6.74 19.21
N ALA A 64 -11.93 6.34 18.00
CA ALA A 64 -10.85 7.00 17.28
C ALA A 64 -11.24 8.43 16.87
N ARG A 65 -12.47 8.66 16.39
CA ARG A 65 -12.96 10.01 16.05
C ARG A 65 -12.97 10.94 17.25
N ARG A 66 -13.49 10.47 18.39
CA ARG A 66 -13.49 11.24 19.64
C ARG A 66 -12.06 11.59 20.06
N ALA A 67 -11.15 10.63 20.07
CA ALA A 67 -9.77 10.88 20.43
C ALA A 67 -9.08 11.93 19.53
N MET A 68 -9.40 11.95 18.22
CA MET A 68 -8.94 13.03 17.32
C MET A 68 -9.51 14.39 17.69
N THR A 69 -10.83 14.46 17.99
CA THR A 69 -11.48 15.72 18.38
C THR A 69 -10.88 16.27 19.66
N ASP A 70 -10.66 15.42 20.66
CA ASP A 70 -10.05 15.81 21.94
C ASP A 70 -8.61 16.28 21.79
N ALA A 71 -7.85 15.70 20.82
CA ALA A 71 -6.49 16.07 20.53
C ALA A 71 -6.34 17.25 19.54
N PHE A 72 -7.44 17.82 19.03
CA PHE A 72 -7.37 18.80 17.93
C PHE A 72 -6.55 20.03 18.29
N ASN A 73 -6.66 20.52 19.52
CA ASN A 73 -5.92 21.69 20.00
C ASN A 73 -4.40 21.42 20.13
N GLU A 74 -3.99 20.15 20.18
CA GLU A 74 -2.58 19.75 20.18
C GLU A 74 -1.95 19.77 18.79
N GLY A 75 -2.76 19.98 17.75
CA GLY A 75 -2.29 20.02 16.35
C GLY A 75 -1.25 21.08 16.04
N CYS A 76 -1.11 22.12 16.89
CA CYS A 76 -0.07 23.13 16.81
C CYS A 76 1.27 22.71 17.47
N ARG A 77 1.35 21.50 18.03
CA ARG A 77 2.52 20.98 18.75
C ARG A 77 3.11 19.75 18.07
N TYR A 78 4.39 19.53 18.28
CA TYR A 78 5.01 18.23 17.94
C TYR A 78 4.50 17.15 18.92
N PRO A 79 4.43 15.87 18.49
CA PRO A 79 3.75 14.81 19.24
C PRO A 79 4.39 14.45 20.59
N GLY A 80 5.57 14.99 20.92
CA GLY A 80 6.23 14.74 22.20
C GLY A 80 6.37 13.25 22.53
N GLY A 81 5.87 12.83 23.70
CA GLY A 81 5.91 11.45 24.17
C GLY A 81 4.80 10.55 23.61
N GLN A 82 3.91 11.03 22.74
CA GLN A 82 2.77 10.24 22.24
C GLN A 82 3.21 9.02 21.41
N ASN A 83 4.27 9.16 20.62
CA ASN A 83 4.87 8.03 19.90
C ASN A 83 5.25 6.90 20.87
N LYS A 84 5.96 7.24 21.92
CA LYS A 84 6.42 6.27 22.95
C LYS A 84 5.24 5.58 23.62
N LYS A 85 4.19 6.32 23.96
CA LYS A 85 2.97 5.74 24.58
C LYS A 85 2.31 4.71 23.65
N LEU A 86 2.23 4.99 22.34
CA LEU A 86 1.66 4.04 21.40
C LEU A 86 2.60 2.84 21.17
N GLU A 87 3.92 3.05 21.09
CA GLU A 87 4.92 1.97 21.01
C GLU A 87 4.81 1.03 22.23
N GLU A 88 4.72 1.57 23.44
CA GLU A 88 4.55 0.81 24.69
C GLU A 88 3.21 0.05 24.73
N LEU A 89 2.12 0.66 24.27
CA LEU A 89 0.82 0.02 24.19
C LEU A 89 0.83 -1.19 23.24
N ILE A 90 1.43 -1.02 22.06
CA ILE A 90 1.57 -2.08 21.06
C ILE A 90 2.48 -3.18 21.60
N ALA A 91 3.63 -2.83 22.15
CA ALA A 91 4.57 -3.75 22.72
C ALA A 91 3.94 -4.64 23.81
N LYS A 92 3.20 -4.03 24.73
CA LYS A 92 2.48 -4.73 25.79
C LYS A 92 1.47 -5.74 25.25
N LYS A 93 0.68 -5.35 24.23
CA LYS A 93 -0.35 -6.21 23.65
C LYS A 93 0.26 -7.39 22.87
N GLU A 94 1.37 -7.16 22.20
CA GLU A 94 2.05 -8.16 21.39
C GLU A 94 3.11 -8.98 22.17
N GLY A 95 3.35 -8.65 23.43
CA GLY A 95 4.32 -9.36 24.28
C GLY A 95 5.77 -9.16 23.85
N LEU A 96 6.14 -7.94 23.45
CA LEU A 96 7.47 -7.55 23.00
C LEU A 96 8.03 -6.40 23.87
N PRO A 97 9.36 -6.23 23.94
CA PRO A 97 9.97 -5.00 24.44
C PRO A 97 9.59 -3.78 23.57
N ALA A 98 9.41 -2.61 24.18
CA ALA A 98 9.02 -1.39 23.47
C ALA A 98 10.06 -0.92 22.44
N ASP A 99 11.34 -1.24 22.64
CA ASP A 99 12.43 -0.92 21.72
C ASP A 99 12.44 -1.81 20.46
N GLN A 100 11.66 -2.88 20.45
CA GLN A 100 11.39 -3.73 19.28
C GLN A 100 10.17 -3.27 18.43
N VAL A 101 9.51 -2.19 18.84
CA VAL A 101 8.39 -1.60 18.11
C VAL A 101 8.85 -0.31 17.43
N ILE A 102 8.42 -0.10 16.19
CA ILE A 102 8.64 1.13 15.44
C ILE A 102 7.32 1.63 14.86
N LEU A 103 7.08 2.93 14.94
CA LEU A 103 5.97 3.60 14.28
C LEU A 103 6.43 4.30 13.01
N GLY A 104 5.49 4.50 12.08
CA GLY A 104 5.72 5.26 10.85
C GLY A 104 4.43 5.94 10.36
N ALA A 105 4.57 6.90 9.46
CA ALA A 105 3.46 7.57 8.78
C ALA A 105 2.78 6.61 7.77
N GLY A 106 2.10 5.59 8.29
CA GLY A 106 1.61 4.40 7.58
C GLY A 106 2.70 3.33 7.45
N SER A 107 2.28 2.07 7.18
CA SER A 107 3.24 0.98 6.94
C SER A 107 4.17 1.26 5.74
N GLY A 108 3.71 2.04 4.76
CA GLY A 108 4.56 2.47 3.64
C GLY A 108 5.83 3.20 4.07
N GLU A 109 5.82 3.90 5.21
CA GLU A 109 7.03 4.50 5.76
C GLU A 109 7.97 3.45 6.35
N ILE A 110 7.44 2.38 6.97
CA ILE A 110 8.27 1.26 7.44
C ILE A 110 9.02 0.63 6.25
N LEU A 111 8.31 0.43 5.13
CA LEU A 111 8.92 -0.07 3.89
C LEU A 111 10.00 0.87 3.38
N ARG A 112 9.73 2.18 3.35
CA ARG A 112 10.70 3.20 2.92
C ARG A 112 11.93 3.23 3.84
N MET A 113 11.74 3.19 5.17
CA MET A 113 12.84 3.12 6.13
C MET A 113 13.71 1.89 5.90
N ALA A 114 13.10 0.72 5.65
CA ALA A 114 13.82 -0.50 5.35
C ALA A 114 14.63 -0.39 4.04
N ALA A 115 14.03 0.16 2.98
CA ALA A 115 14.75 0.42 1.73
C ALA A 115 15.95 1.34 1.94
N MET A 116 15.78 2.45 2.69
CA MET A 116 16.86 3.40 2.99
C MET A 116 17.95 2.81 3.88
N ALA A 117 17.60 1.91 4.80
CA ALA A 117 18.54 1.28 5.71
C ALA A 117 19.39 0.20 5.04
N TYR A 118 18.86 -0.52 4.05
CA TYR A 118 19.49 -1.73 3.48
C TYR A 118 19.76 -1.67 1.98
N GLY A 119 19.20 -0.69 1.24
CA GLY A 119 19.41 -0.49 -0.20
C GLY A 119 20.71 0.22 -0.61
N PRO A 120 21.23 1.22 0.15
CA PRO A 120 22.45 1.95 -0.27
C PRO A 120 23.70 1.09 -0.33
N GLN A 121 24.75 1.60 -0.99
CA GLN A 121 26.08 0.97 -1.12
C GLN A 121 26.05 -0.37 -1.88
N GLY A 122 25.23 -0.44 -2.94
CA GLY A 122 25.12 -1.63 -3.78
C GLY A 122 24.31 -2.77 -3.18
N GLY A 123 23.51 -2.48 -2.14
CA GLY A 123 22.54 -3.45 -1.61
C GLY A 123 21.41 -3.68 -2.61
N GLU A 124 21.16 -4.94 -2.91
CA GLU A 124 20.06 -5.36 -3.78
C GLU A 124 18.84 -5.74 -2.95
N LEU A 125 17.66 -5.54 -3.52
CA LEU A 125 16.39 -5.95 -2.93
C LEU A 125 15.77 -7.07 -3.78
N LEU A 126 15.00 -7.93 -3.12
CA LEU A 126 14.28 -9.00 -3.80
C LEU A 126 12.81 -8.97 -3.38
N THR A 127 11.92 -9.09 -4.35
CA THR A 127 10.47 -9.13 -4.13
C THR A 127 9.78 -10.07 -5.11
N ALA A 128 8.60 -10.56 -4.76
CA ALA A 128 7.72 -11.20 -5.73
C ALA A 128 7.11 -10.18 -6.71
N HIS A 129 6.57 -10.64 -7.83
CA HIS A 129 5.91 -9.78 -8.82
C HIS A 129 4.71 -10.49 -9.48
N PRO A 130 3.53 -9.86 -9.45
CA PRO A 130 3.20 -8.61 -8.78
C PRO A 130 2.99 -8.77 -7.27
N THR A 131 3.36 -7.75 -6.55
CA THR A 131 3.08 -7.56 -5.13
C THR A 131 2.87 -6.09 -4.82
N TYR A 132 2.74 -5.69 -3.55
CA TYR A 132 2.65 -4.29 -3.17
C TYR A 132 3.97 -3.55 -3.46
N GLU A 133 3.91 -2.52 -4.27
CA GLU A 133 5.08 -1.84 -4.86
C GLU A 133 5.74 -0.81 -3.94
N GLY A 134 5.23 -0.60 -2.72
CA GLY A 134 5.73 0.46 -1.83
C GLY A 134 7.23 0.36 -1.52
N LEU A 135 7.73 -0.85 -1.26
CA LEU A 135 9.15 -1.08 -1.02
C LEU A 135 9.96 -0.87 -2.31
N GLU A 136 9.52 -1.46 -3.42
CA GLU A 136 10.21 -1.34 -4.70
C GLU A 136 10.30 0.12 -5.17
N SER A 137 9.21 0.88 -5.03
CA SER A 137 9.20 2.31 -5.36
C SER A 137 10.22 3.09 -4.53
N ALA A 138 10.28 2.84 -3.21
CA ALA A 138 11.26 3.46 -2.33
C ALA A 138 12.70 3.07 -2.71
N ALA A 139 12.94 1.79 -3.02
CA ALA A 139 14.24 1.28 -3.43
C ALA A 139 14.74 1.93 -4.73
N ARG A 140 13.87 2.06 -5.72
CA ARG A 140 14.20 2.72 -7.00
C ARG A 140 14.55 4.19 -6.81
N THR A 141 13.88 4.90 -5.90
CA THR A 141 14.15 6.31 -5.61
C THR A 141 15.57 6.53 -5.08
N ILE A 142 16.16 5.55 -4.40
CA ILE A 142 17.54 5.60 -3.90
C ILE A 142 18.54 4.89 -4.80
N GLY A 143 18.13 4.46 -6.00
CA GLY A 143 18.99 3.79 -6.97
C GLY A 143 19.35 2.33 -6.64
N ALA A 144 18.64 1.69 -5.71
CA ALA A 144 18.87 0.29 -5.38
C ALA A 144 18.29 -0.63 -6.47
N PHE A 145 19.02 -1.71 -6.79
CA PHE A 145 18.54 -2.71 -7.74
C PHE A 145 17.49 -3.62 -7.07
N VAL A 146 16.43 -3.95 -7.84
CA VAL A 146 15.33 -4.79 -7.32
C VAL A 146 15.12 -6.00 -8.22
N HIS A 147 15.37 -7.18 -7.68
CA HIS A 147 15.04 -8.45 -8.29
C HIS A 147 13.55 -8.74 -8.15
N ARG A 148 12.91 -9.12 -9.24
CA ARG A 148 11.52 -9.54 -9.27
C ARG A 148 11.43 -11.04 -9.52
N VAL A 149 10.71 -11.76 -8.65
CA VAL A 149 10.42 -13.19 -8.81
C VAL A 149 8.94 -13.33 -9.15
N PRO A 150 8.58 -13.96 -10.26
CA PRO A 150 7.17 -14.21 -10.58
C PRO A 150 6.45 -14.97 -9.46
N LEU A 151 5.15 -14.71 -9.30
CA LEU A 151 4.31 -15.54 -8.43
C LEU A 151 4.23 -16.98 -8.98
N ASN A 152 3.97 -17.94 -8.11
CA ASN A 152 3.74 -19.32 -8.52
C ASN A 152 2.37 -19.47 -9.25
N LYS A 153 2.06 -20.68 -9.74
CA LYS A 153 0.80 -20.99 -10.44
C LYS A 153 -0.48 -20.73 -9.63
N ASN A 154 -0.35 -20.66 -8.31
CA ASN A 154 -1.44 -20.39 -7.38
C ASN A 154 -1.54 -18.88 -7.02
N PHE A 155 -0.80 -18.01 -7.71
CA PHE A 155 -0.71 -16.56 -7.43
C PHE A 155 -0.15 -16.22 -6.04
N GLU A 156 0.62 -17.12 -5.44
CA GLU A 156 1.32 -16.95 -4.19
C GLU A 156 2.79 -16.57 -4.43
N HIS A 157 3.47 -16.06 -3.42
CA HIS A 157 4.92 -15.88 -3.45
C HIS A 157 5.60 -17.24 -3.65
N ASP A 158 6.43 -17.37 -4.68
CA ASP A 158 7.28 -18.54 -4.91
C ASP A 158 8.51 -18.47 -3.99
N LEU A 159 8.34 -18.93 -2.75
CA LEU A 159 9.40 -18.83 -1.74
C LEU A 159 10.65 -19.61 -2.13
N ASP A 160 10.52 -20.73 -2.85
CA ASP A 160 11.66 -21.54 -3.27
C ASP A 160 12.47 -20.80 -4.35
N ALA A 161 11.79 -20.13 -5.29
CA ALA A 161 12.46 -19.30 -6.29
C ALA A 161 13.06 -18.01 -5.66
N MET A 162 12.40 -17.44 -4.66
CA MET A 162 12.91 -16.29 -3.91
C MET A 162 14.17 -16.67 -3.12
N ASP A 163 14.18 -17.82 -2.47
CA ASP A 163 15.34 -18.31 -1.71
C ASP A 163 16.55 -18.51 -2.63
N ARG A 164 16.37 -19.21 -3.76
CA ARG A 164 17.44 -19.41 -4.76
C ARG A 164 17.98 -18.09 -5.32
N ARG A 165 17.16 -17.05 -5.42
CA ARG A 165 17.56 -15.70 -5.89
C ARG A 165 18.20 -14.84 -4.80
N THR A 166 18.11 -15.22 -3.54
CA THR A 166 18.70 -14.45 -2.44
C THR A 166 20.19 -14.73 -2.33
N THR A 167 20.97 -14.00 -3.12
CA THR A 167 22.44 -14.02 -3.10
C THR A 167 22.98 -13.18 -1.94
N GLN A 168 24.32 -13.15 -1.74
CA GLN A 168 24.96 -12.28 -0.75
C GLN A 168 24.80 -10.78 -1.03
N ALA A 169 24.54 -10.38 -2.28
CA ALA A 169 24.28 -8.99 -2.66
C ALA A 169 22.86 -8.54 -2.23
N VAL A 170 21.91 -9.47 -2.08
CA VAL A 170 20.54 -9.18 -1.63
C VAL A 170 20.54 -8.89 -0.14
N ARG A 171 20.30 -7.62 0.21
CA ARG A 171 20.27 -7.14 1.61
C ARG A 171 18.89 -7.12 2.22
N LEU A 172 17.85 -7.07 1.38
CA LEU A 172 16.46 -6.98 1.83
C LEU A 172 15.55 -7.81 0.92
N VAL A 173 14.81 -8.73 1.52
CA VAL A 173 13.79 -9.56 0.87
C VAL A 173 12.41 -9.14 1.36
N PHE A 174 11.49 -8.91 0.44
CA PHE A 174 10.13 -8.46 0.73
C PHE A 174 9.08 -9.53 0.44
N VAL A 175 8.24 -9.80 1.43
CA VAL A 175 7.09 -10.69 1.34
C VAL A 175 5.85 -9.95 1.81
N CYS A 176 4.81 -9.83 0.98
CA CYS A 176 3.51 -9.29 1.34
C CYS A 176 2.53 -10.45 1.61
N ASN A 177 2.11 -10.62 2.86
CA ASN A 177 1.27 -11.76 3.24
C ASN A 177 0.16 -11.36 4.22
N PRO A 178 -1.10 -11.28 3.78
CA PRO A 178 -1.67 -11.56 2.43
C PRO A 178 -1.14 -10.67 1.31
N ASN A 179 -0.96 -11.25 0.10
CA ASN A 179 -0.41 -10.53 -1.03
C ASN A 179 -1.41 -9.53 -1.66
N ASN A 180 -0.93 -8.42 -2.11
CA ASN A 180 -1.66 -7.45 -2.94
C ASN A 180 -0.98 -7.39 -4.31
N PRO A 181 -1.66 -7.73 -5.44
CA PRO A 181 -3.12 -7.64 -5.65
C PRO A 181 -3.90 -8.96 -5.52
N THR A 182 -3.29 -10.08 -5.26
CA THR A 182 -3.92 -11.41 -5.41
C THR A 182 -4.83 -11.80 -4.24
N GLY A 183 -4.57 -11.30 -3.03
CA GLY A 183 -5.29 -11.67 -1.81
C GLY A 183 -4.90 -13.04 -1.25
N THR A 184 -3.96 -13.74 -1.89
CA THR A 184 -3.45 -15.05 -1.46
C THR A 184 -2.59 -14.94 -0.21
N ILE A 185 -2.47 -16.04 0.51
CA ILE A 185 -1.54 -16.21 1.62
C ILE A 185 -0.54 -17.31 1.32
N VAL A 186 0.66 -17.17 1.85
CA VAL A 186 1.59 -18.27 2.01
C VAL A 186 1.29 -18.93 3.36
N PRO A 187 1.19 -20.27 3.44
CA PRO A 187 1.02 -20.97 4.71
C PRO A 187 2.11 -20.60 5.72
N GLY A 188 1.69 -20.41 6.99
CA GLY A 188 2.55 -19.90 8.05
C GLY A 188 3.82 -20.71 8.27
N ASP A 189 3.74 -22.04 8.25
CA ASP A 189 4.91 -22.92 8.46
C ASP A 189 5.94 -22.78 7.33
N ARG A 190 5.47 -22.68 6.08
CA ARG A 190 6.35 -22.46 4.91
C ARG A 190 7.02 -21.10 4.99
N LEU A 191 6.23 -20.05 5.29
CA LEU A 191 6.77 -18.69 5.40
C LEU A 191 7.77 -18.59 6.56
N ARG A 192 7.49 -19.23 7.69
CA ARG A 192 8.36 -19.28 8.86
C ARG A 192 9.69 -19.94 8.54
N THR A 193 9.66 -21.10 7.88
CA THR A 193 10.88 -21.81 7.44
C THR A 193 11.71 -20.91 6.50
N PHE A 194 11.07 -20.32 5.50
CA PHE A 194 11.72 -19.38 4.59
C PHE A 194 12.35 -18.19 5.34
N CYS A 195 11.61 -17.55 6.23
CA CYS A 195 12.12 -16.43 7.01
C CYS A 195 13.32 -16.82 7.86
N LYS A 196 13.28 -17.97 8.54
CA LYS A 196 14.40 -18.46 9.36
C LYS A 196 15.66 -18.72 8.52
N GLU A 197 15.52 -19.32 7.35
CA GLU A 197 16.67 -19.59 6.48
C GLU A 197 17.24 -18.32 5.82
N VAL A 198 16.39 -17.49 5.24
CA VAL A 198 16.81 -16.28 4.52
C VAL A 198 17.35 -15.22 5.50
N SER A 199 16.80 -15.14 6.70
CA SER A 199 17.26 -14.20 7.73
C SER A 199 18.69 -14.44 8.24
N LYS A 200 19.30 -15.58 7.93
CA LYS A 200 20.74 -15.83 8.22
C LYS A 200 21.68 -15.00 7.35
N ARG A 201 21.23 -14.51 6.19
CA ARG A 201 22.04 -13.81 5.19
C ARG A 201 21.48 -12.48 4.69
N SER A 202 20.21 -12.21 4.94
CA SER A 202 19.50 -10.98 4.50
C SER A 202 18.52 -10.52 5.57
N ILE A 203 18.03 -9.29 5.47
CA ILE A 203 16.83 -8.87 6.22
C ILE A 203 15.60 -9.36 5.46
N VAL A 204 14.64 -9.97 6.13
CA VAL A 204 13.33 -10.31 5.55
C VAL A 204 12.27 -9.36 6.10
N LEU A 205 11.60 -8.61 5.22
CA LEU A 205 10.46 -7.76 5.59
C LEU A 205 9.17 -8.45 5.18
N VAL A 206 8.34 -8.79 6.16
CA VAL A 206 7.00 -9.35 5.96
C VAL A 206 5.96 -8.26 6.18
N ASP A 207 5.28 -7.86 5.11
CA ASP A 207 4.18 -6.89 5.20
C ASP A 207 2.86 -7.61 5.50
N GLU A 208 2.39 -7.42 6.71
CA GLU A 208 1.17 -7.99 7.26
C GLU A 208 0.01 -6.98 7.28
N ALA A 209 -0.06 -6.09 6.28
CA ALA A 209 -1.06 -5.02 6.24
C ALA A 209 -2.52 -5.53 6.27
N TYR A 210 -2.76 -6.78 5.87
CA TYR A 210 -4.09 -7.41 5.86
C TYR A 210 -4.25 -8.50 6.93
N HIS A 211 -3.28 -8.68 7.83
CA HIS A 211 -3.25 -9.68 8.90
C HIS A 211 -4.58 -9.80 9.65
N ASP A 212 -5.16 -8.67 10.05
CA ASP A 212 -6.37 -8.64 10.87
C ASP A 212 -7.65 -9.15 10.15
N TYR A 213 -7.61 -9.31 8.83
CA TYR A 213 -8.72 -9.85 8.04
C TYR A 213 -8.67 -11.36 7.84
N VAL A 214 -7.52 -12.00 8.14
CA VAL A 214 -7.31 -13.41 7.87
C VAL A 214 -7.99 -14.27 8.92
N ASP A 215 -8.78 -15.23 8.45
CA ASP A 215 -9.47 -16.25 9.25
C ASP A 215 -9.03 -17.68 8.91
N ALA A 216 -8.02 -17.82 8.04
CA ALA A 216 -7.53 -19.11 7.56
C ALA A 216 -6.62 -19.79 8.60
N PRO A 217 -6.89 -21.06 8.99
CA PRO A 217 -6.13 -21.73 10.04
C PRO A 217 -4.66 -21.98 9.69
N GLN A 218 -4.33 -22.04 8.39
CA GLN A 218 -2.95 -22.20 7.92
C GLN A 218 -2.12 -20.92 7.94
N TYR A 219 -2.75 -19.76 8.22
CA TYR A 219 -2.04 -18.49 8.34
C TYR A 219 -1.48 -18.30 9.74
N SER A 220 -0.27 -17.78 9.83
CA SER A 220 0.27 -17.25 11.08
C SER A 220 1.10 -15.98 10.82
N SER A 221 1.12 -15.08 11.79
CA SER A 221 2.04 -13.94 11.79
C SER A 221 3.48 -14.40 11.99
N MET A 222 4.42 -13.61 11.48
CA MET A 222 5.86 -13.84 11.69
C MET A 222 6.43 -13.00 12.86
N ILE A 223 5.58 -12.45 13.70
CA ILE A 223 5.99 -11.56 14.82
C ILE A 223 6.88 -12.27 15.85
N ASP A 224 6.67 -13.56 16.05
CA ASP A 224 7.50 -14.37 16.94
C ASP A 224 8.95 -14.47 16.47
N LEU A 225 9.22 -14.40 15.17
CA LEU A 225 10.58 -14.36 14.64
C LEU A 225 11.34 -13.10 15.06
N ALA A 226 10.65 -11.95 15.16
CA ALA A 226 11.24 -10.74 15.73
C ALA A 226 11.55 -10.94 17.23
N ARG A 227 10.66 -11.61 17.96
CA ARG A 227 10.84 -11.95 19.38
C ARG A 227 11.99 -12.93 19.59
N GLU A 228 12.14 -13.90 18.68
CA GLU A 228 13.25 -14.87 18.67
C GLU A 228 14.60 -14.27 18.24
N GLY A 229 14.62 -12.99 17.82
CA GLY A 229 15.85 -12.28 17.45
C GLY A 229 16.35 -12.52 16.03
N HIS A 230 15.49 -13.02 15.14
CA HIS A 230 15.82 -13.17 13.72
C HIS A 230 15.92 -11.82 12.99
N ASN A 231 16.64 -11.77 11.87
CA ASN A 231 16.73 -10.60 10.99
C ASN A 231 15.42 -10.41 10.18
N VAL A 232 14.32 -10.26 10.90
CA VAL A 232 12.98 -10.12 10.32
C VAL A 232 12.35 -8.81 10.77
N ILE A 233 11.73 -8.11 9.84
CA ILE A 233 10.90 -6.91 10.09
C ILE A 233 9.46 -7.30 9.75
N ILE A 234 8.53 -7.06 10.64
CA ILE A 234 7.09 -7.21 10.39
C ILE A 234 6.51 -5.80 10.25
N SER A 235 5.68 -5.58 9.25
CA SER A 235 5.02 -4.31 9.00
C SER A 235 3.50 -4.48 9.11
N ARG A 236 2.82 -3.61 9.87
CA ARG A 236 1.36 -3.54 10.01
C ARG A 236 0.88 -2.10 9.90
N THR A 237 -0.43 -1.91 9.70
CA THR A 237 -0.99 -0.59 9.40
C THR A 237 -2.34 -0.34 10.07
N PHE A 238 -2.58 0.91 10.45
CA PHE A 238 -3.91 1.38 10.83
C PHE A 238 -4.79 1.72 9.60
N SER A 239 -4.25 1.66 8.38
CA SER A 239 -4.98 2.03 7.17
C SER A 239 -6.11 1.06 6.79
N LYS A 240 -6.06 -0.21 7.25
CA LYS A 240 -6.94 -1.29 6.77
C LYS A 240 -8.04 -1.59 7.78
N ILE A 241 -7.88 -2.57 8.67
CA ILE A 241 -8.92 -2.97 9.63
C ILE A 241 -9.43 -1.79 10.50
N HIS A 242 -8.55 -0.86 10.85
CA HIS A 242 -8.87 0.30 11.67
C HIS A 242 -9.58 1.43 10.91
N GLY A 243 -9.64 1.39 9.57
CA GLY A 243 -10.30 2.42 8.75
C GLY A 243 -9.64 3.79 8.78
N MET A 244 -8.32 3.85 8.95
CA MET A 244 -7.57 5.09 9.19
C MET A 244 -6.57 5.41 8.05
N ALA A 245 -6.89 5.05 6.81
CA ALA A 245 -5.97 5.21 5.67
C ALA A 245 -5.48 6.65 5.49
N GLY A 246 -6.35 7.65 5.67
CA GLY A 246 -6.03 9.08 5.55
C GLY A 246 -5.22 9.64 6.72
N LEU A 247 -5.22 8.99 7.89
CA LEU A 247 -4.53 9.49 9.09
C LEU A 247 -3.04 9.12 9.13
N ARG A 248 -2.59 8.27 8.26
CA ARG A 248 -1.19 7.91 8.06
C ARG A 248 -0.49 7.43 9.32
N VAL A 249 -0.94 6.31 9.89
CA VAL A 249 -0.25 5.63 11.00
C VAL A 249 -0.04 4.16 10.64
N GLY A 250 1.16 3.66 10.91
CA GLY A 250 1.55 2.26 10.77
C GLY A 250 2.58 1.90 11.82
N TYR A 251 2.85 0.63 11.97
CA TYR A 251 3.81 0.14 12.94
C TYR A 251 4.51 -1.12 12.44
N GLY A 252 5.62 -1.43 13.05
CA GLY A 252 6.38 -2.64 12.74
C GLY A 252 7.09 -3.18 13.95
N PHE A 253 7.60 -4.41 13.79
CA PHE A 253 8.32 -5.16 14.81
C PHE A 253 9.63 -5.68 14.23
N ALA A 254 10.69 -5.56 14.99
CA ALA A 254 11.98 -6.15 14.65
C ALA A 254 12.86 -6.22 15.90
N ARG A 255 13.99 -6.86 15.79
CA ARG A 255 15.03 -6.81 16.83
C ARG A 255 15.48 -5.36 17.09
N SER A 256 15.82 -5.02 18.33
CA SER A 256 16.08 -3.64 18.79
C SER A 256 17.13 -2.88 17.97
N ASP A 257 18.20 -3.55 17.53
CA ASP A 257 19.23 -2.94 16.68
C ASP A 257 18.71 -2.60 15.27
N ILE A 258 17.82 -3.44 14.70
CA ILE A 258 17.15 -3.18 13.43
C ILE A 258 16.22 -1.98 13.60
N VAL A 259 15.41 -1.94 14.66
CA VAL A 259 14.53 -0.81 14.98
C VAL A 259 15.34 0.48 15.14
N ALA A 260 16.46 0.45 15.88
CA ALA A 260 17.34 1.60 16.05
C ALA A 260 17.87 2.13 14.69
N ARG A 261 18.24 1.22 13.78
CA ARG A 261 18.66 1.57 12.41
C ARG A 261 17.53 2.18 11.59
N LEU A 262 16.32 1.61 11.63
CA LEU A 262 15.16 2.14 10.90
C LEU A 262 14.76 3.54 11.40
N ARG A 263 14.83 3.78 12.73
CA ARG A 263 14.48 5.07 13.36
C ARG A 263 15.28 6.25 12.82
N GLN A 264 16.46 6.04 12.26
CA GLN A 264 17.28 7.10 11.64
C GLN A 264 16.59 7.74 10.41
N PHE A 265 15.63 7.04 9.81
CA PHE A 265 14.90 7.47 8.61
C PHE A 265 13.42 7.78 8.88
N ARG A 266 12.99 7.79 10.15
CA ARG A 266 11.60 8.02 10.55
C ARG A 266 11.24 9.49 10.49
N ASN A 267 10.07 9.80 9.92
CA ASN A 267 9.44 11.11 10.01
C ASN A 267 8.55 11.24 11.26
N GLN A 268 8.12 12.46 11.55
CA GLN A 268 7.13 12.70 12.60
C GLN A 268 5.75 12.22 12.15
N ILE A 269 5.03 11.60 13.08
CA ILE A 269 3.64 11.21 12.88
C ILE A 269 2.77 12.34 13.44
N ASN A 270 1.67 12.65 12.76
CA ASN A 270 0.77 13.71 13.18
C ASN A 270 0.05 13.34 14.50
N VAL A 271 -0.18 14.35 15.33
CA VAL A 271 -0.76 14.20 16.68
C VAL A 271 -2.14 13.55 16.64
N LEU A 272 -3.00 13.97 15.69
CA LEU A 272 -4.36 13.45 15.56
C LEU A 272 -4.37 11.97 15.17
N GLY A 273 -3.46 11.59 14.26
CA GLY A 273 -3.26 10.20 13.87
C GLY A 273 -2.82 9.32 15.04
N LEU A 274 -1.89 9.82 15.88
CA LEU A 274 -1.43 9.09 17.08
C LEU A 274 -2.56 8.91 18.12
N ALA A 275 -3.34 9.95 18.38
CA ALA A 275 -4.48 9.88 19.28
C ALA A 275 -5.51 8.87 18.79
N ALA A 276 -5.87 8.94 17.50
CA ALA A 276 -6.79 7.99 16.87
C ALA A 276 -6.25 6.55 16.90
N ALA A 277 -4.96 6.35 16.59
CA ALA A 277 -4.34 5.04 16.57
C ALA A 277 -4.33 4.41 17.97
N THR A 278 -4.01 5.19 19.00
CA THR A 278 -4.03 4.74 20.40
C THR A 278 -5.43 4.27 20.82
N ALA A 279 -6.48 5.03 20.50
CA ALA A 279 -7.84 4.67 20.80
C ALA A 279 -8.32 3.46 19.98
N SER A 280 -8.02 3.43 18.66
CA SER A 280 -8.42 2.36 17.76
C SER A 280 -7.75 1.03 18.06
N TYR A 281 -6.49 1.04 18.53
CA TYR A 281 -5.77 -0.17 18.92
C TYR A 281 -6.40 -0.88 20.13
N GLN A 282 -7.13 -0.12 20.96
CA GLN A 282 -7.87 -0.58 22.12
C GLN A 282 -9.38 -0.80 21.83
N ASP A 283 -9.76 -0.87 20.54
CA ASP A 283 -11.15 -1.03 20.12
C ASP A 283 -11.39 -2.35 19.37
N PRO A 284 -11.37 -3.51 20.05
CA PRO A 284 -11.56 -4.82 19.42
C PRO A 284 -12.96 -4.99 18.84
N GLU A 285 -13.97 -4.28 19.36
CA GLU A 285 -15.34 -4.33 18.85
C GLU A 285 -15.42 -3.78 17.43
N PHE A 286 -14.81 -2.63 17.16
CA PHE A 286 -14.75 -2.06 15.82
C PHE A 286 -13.95 -2.94 14.87
N GLN A 287 -12.83 -3.51 15.31
CA GLN A 287 -12.04 -4.44 14.50
C GLN A 287 -12.85 -5.68 14.14
N GLY A 288 -13.60 -6.24 15.10
CA GLY A 288 -14.53 -7.35 14.88
C GLY A 288 -15.64 -7.01 13.89
N LEU A 289 -16.25 -5.82 14.02
CA LEU A 289 -17.26 -5.32 13.09
C LEU A 289 -16.68 -5.17 11.67
N SER A 290 -15.51 -4.56 11.53
CA SER A 290 -14.82 -4.37 10.24
C SER A 290 -14.53 -5.72 9.57
N ARG A 291 -14.04 -6.71 10.32
CA ARG A 291 -13.79 -8.07 9.82
C ARG A 291 -15.07 -8.72 9.31
N LYS A 292 -16.14 -8.66 10.10
CA LYS A 292 -17.44 -9.21 9.74
C LYS A 292 -18.00 -8.57 8.47
N ARG A 293 -18.03 -7.24 8.40
CA ARG A 293 -18.52 -6.50 7.23
C ARG A 293 -17.69 -6.78 5.97
N ASN A 294 -16.38 -6.86 6.12
CA ASN A 294 -15.50 -7.27 5.02
C ASN A 294 -15.84 -8.68 4.50
N ALA A 295 -16.03 -9.65 5.39
CA ALA A 295 -16.39 -11.01 5.01
C ALA A 295 -17.76 -11.07 4.30
N GLU A 296 -18.76 -10.32 4.79
CA GLU A 296 -20.08 -10.21 4.16
C GLU A 296 -19.98 -9.63 2.73
N ALA A 297 -19.24 -8.52 2.57
CA ALA A 297 -19.04 -7.86 1.28
C ALA A 297 -18.27 -8.76 0.29
N ARG A 298 -17.23 -9.45 0.75
CA ARG A 298 -16.47 -10.41 -0.05
C ARG A 298 -17.31 -11.60 -0.49
N SER A 299 -18.11 -12.18 0.41
CA SER A 299 -19.03 -13.27 0.09
C SER A 299 -20.11 -12.85 -0.91
N TYR A 300 -20.62 -11.64 -0.80
CA TYR A 300 -21.55 -11.08 -1.79
C TYR A 300 -20.88 -10.96 -3.15
N LEU A 301 -19.65 -10.43 -3.20
CA LEU A 301 -18.92 -10.30 -4.45
C LEU A 301 -18.66 -11.67 -5.10
N TYR A 302 -18.28 -12.68 -4.35
CA TYR A 302 -18.10 -14.03 -4.88
C TYR A 302 -19.38 -14.58 -5.53
N LYS A 303 -20.54 -14.43 -4.87
CA LYS A 303 -21.83 -14.81 -5.47
C LYS A 303 -22.08 -14.12 -6.82
N VAL A 304 -21.79 -12.83 -6.92
CA VAL A 304 -21.96 -12.07 -8.17
C VAL A 304 -20.98 -12.56 -9.25
N LEU A 305 -19.73 -12.83 -8.88
CA LEU A 305 -18.74 -13.35 -9.82
C LEU A 305 -19.10 -14.77 -10.31
N ASP A 306 -19.60 -15.65 -9.42
CA ASP A 306 -20.09 -17.00 -9.76
C ASP A 306 -21.30 -16.93 -10.71
N GLU A 307 -22.31 -16.09 -10.41
CA GLU A 307 -23.48 -15.84 -11.28
C GLU A 307 -23.05 -15.44 -12.70
N LEU A 308 -22.03 -14.59 -12.80
CA LEU A 308 -21.49 -14.08 -14.07
C LEU A 308 -20.38 -14.96 -14.65
N ARG A 309 -20.05 -16.09 -14.00
CA ARG A 309 -19.02 -17.06 -14.42
C ARG A 309 -17.62 -16.48 -14.56
N TYR A 310 -17.26 -15.50 -13.73
CA TYR A 310 -15.92 -14.99 -13.65
C TYR A 310 -15.03 -15.89 -12.78
N ARG A 311 -13.83 -16.18 -13.24
CA ARG A 311 -12.79 -16.80 -12.42
C ARG A 311 -12.22 -15.77 -11.46
N TYR A 312 -12.09 -16.10 -10.19
CA TYR A 312 -11.47 -15.23 -9.19
C TYR A 312 -10.53 -16.02 -8.28
N ILE A 313 -9.71 -15.30 -7.54
CA ILE A 313 -8.82 -15.86 -6.52
C ILE A 313 -9.48 -15.65 -5.17
N PRO A 314 -9.73 -16.71 -4.36
CA PRO A 314 -10.19 -16.57 -2.99
C PRO A 314 -9.23 -15.66 -2.20
N SER A 315 -9.75 -14.60 -1.59
CA SER A 315 -8.96 -13.56 -0.95
C SER A 315 -9.03 -13.61 0.57
N HIS A 316 -7.89 -13.37 1.21
CA HIS A 316 -7.75 -13.20 2.65
C HIS A 316 -7.62 -11.73 3.07
N ALA A 317 -7.90 -10.79 2.14
CA ALA A 317 -7.81 -9.35 2.35
C ALA A 317 -9.17 -8.65 2.19
N ASN A 318 -9.17 -7.33 2.07
CA ASN A 318 -10.37 -6.53 1.81
C ASN A 318 -10.50 -6.12 0.33
N PHE A 319 -10.20 -7.04 -0.55
CA PHE A 319 -10.37 -6.92 -2.01
C PHE A 319 -10.43 -8.32 -2.64
N VAL A 320 -10.88 -8.39 -3.88
CA VAL A 320 -10.89 -9.60 -4.70
C VAL A 320 -10.20 -9.32 -6.03
N PHE A 321 -9.38 -10.26 -6.49
CA PHE A 321 -8.71 -10.24 -7.79
C PHE A 321 -9.38 -11.28 -8.69
N PHE A 322 -9.94 -10.84 -9.83
CA PHE A 322 -10.71 -11.70 -10.71
C PHE A 322 -10.36 -11.46 -12.18
N HIS A 323 -10.50 -12.51 -12.99
CA HIS A 323 -10.15 -12.55 -14.39
C HIS A 323 -11.31 -12.04 -15.26
N LEU A 324 -11.06 -11.04 -16.09
CA LEU A 324 -12.08 -10.39 -16.93
C LEU A 324 -12.47 -11.18 -18.19
N GLY A 325 -11.76 -12.26 -18.50
CA GLY A 325 -11.90 -13.05 -19.71
C GLY A 325 -10.66 -12.95 -20.60
N LYS A 326 -10.55 -13.86 -21.57
CA LYS A 326 -9.47 -13.83 -22.56
C LYS A 326 -9.65 -12.58 -23.43
N ASP A 327 -8.56 -11.92 -23.74
CA ASP A 327 -8.50 -10.71 -24.57
C ASP A 327 -9.16 -9.46 -23.95
N ALA A 328 -9.71 -9.55 -22.71
CA ALA A 328 -10.22 -8.39 -21.98
C ALA A 328 -9.05 -7.56 -21.43
N GLN A 329 -9.21 -6.24 -21.45
CA GLN A 329 -8.21 -5.31 -20.93
C GLN A 329 -8.69 -4.68 -19.61
N ALA A 330 -7.95 -4.85 -18.55
CA ALA A 330 -8.27 -4.27 -17.24
C ALA A 330 -8.40 -2.74 -17.29
N GLN A 331 -7.67 -2.07 -18.20
CA GLN A 331 -7.81 -0.64 -18.40
C GLN A 331 -9.17 -0.28 -18.97
N ALA A 332 -9.65 -0.95 -20.02
CA ALA A 332 -10.98 -0.72 -20.60
C ALA A 332 -12.10 -0.99 -19.60
N PHE A 333 -11.96 -2.04 -18.79
CA PHE A 333 -12.88 -2.33 -17.68
C PHE A 333 -12.90 -1.19 -16.66
N ARG A 334 -11.72 -0.72 -16.23
CA ARG A 334 -11.58 0.38 -15.29
C ARG A 334 -12.25 1.65 -15.81
N ASP A 335 -12.01 2.02 -17.08
CA ASP A 335 -12.59 3.21 -17.71
C ASP A 335 -14.13 3.09 -17.83
N ALA A 336 -14.63 1.89 -18.13
CA ALA A 336 -16.07 1.62 -18.18
C ALA A 336 -16.75 1.73 -16.81
N MET A 337 -16.07 1.30 -15.73
CA MET A 337 -16.55 1.46 -14.37
C MET A 337 -16.48 2.93 -13.91
N GLU A 338 -15.40 3.65 -14.23
CA GLU A 338 -15.24 5.06 -13.90
C GLU A 338 -16.32 5.94 -14.53
N LYS A 339 -16.68 5.69 -15.79
CA LYS A 339 -17.82 6.33 -16.48
C LYS A 339 -19.17 6.12 -15.77
N ARG A 340 -19.28 5.09 -14.93
CA ARG A 340 -20.45 4.79 -14.09
C ARG A 340 -20.32 5.30 -12.64
N GLY A 341 -19.27 6.06 -12.36
CA GLY A 341 -18.97 6.59 -11.03
C GLY A 341 -18.40 5.55 -10.05
N ILE A 342 -17.81 4.48 -10.55
CA ILE A 342 -17.25 3.39 -9.73
C ILE A 342 -15.74 3.33 -9.93
N LEU A 343 -14.99 3.64 -8.90
CA LEU A 343 -13.53 3.56 -8.92
C LEU A 343 -13.09 2.16 -8.52
N VAL A 344 -12.40 1.45 -9.43
CA VAL A 344 -11.82 0.12 -9.20
C VAL A 344 -10.29 0.16 -9.24
N GLY A 345 -9.62 -0.91 -8.83
CA GLY A 345 -8.17 -0.98 -8.78
C GLY A 345 -7.49 -0.68 -10.11
N ARG A 346 -6.22 -0.24 -10.05
CA ARG A 346 -5.40 -0.02 -11.24
C ARG A 346 -5.10 -1.33 -11.96
N VAL A 347 -4.50 -1.25 -13.14
CA VAL A 347 -3.94 -2.41 -13.85
C VAL A 347 -2.69 -2.90 -13.13
N PHE A 348 -2.52 -4.21 -13.01
CA PHE A 348 -1.39 -4.88 -12.37
C PHE A 348 -0.61 -5.72 -13.39
N GLN A 349 0.52 -5.21 -13.87
CA GLN A 349 1.40 -6.00 -14.74
C GLN A 349 1.95 -7.23 -14.00
N PRO A 350 2.11 -8.39 -14.68
CA PRO A 350 1.75 -8.64 -16.07
C PRO A 350 0.28 -9.07 -16.28
N TYR A 351 -0.55 -9.07 -15.24
CA TYR A 351 -1.92 -9.56 -15.25
C TYR A 351 -2.91 -8.52 -15.79
N THR A 352 -2.75 -8.13 -17.05
CA THR A 352 -3.58 -7.09 -17.71
C THR A 352 -5.03 -7.51 -17.97
N GLU A 353 -5.34 -8.80 -17.84
CA GLU A 353 -6.68 -9.38 -17.95
C GLU A 353 -7.37 -9.55 -16.58
N TRP A 354 -6.73 -9.08 -15.51
CA TRP A 354 -7.25 -9.22 -14.17
C TRP A 354 -7.59 -7.86 -13.56
N ALA A 355 -8.73 -7.78 -12.90
CA ALA A 355 -9.16 -6.60 -12.16
C ALA A 355 -9.14 -6.86 -10.65
N ARG A 356 -8.74 -5.84 -9.87
CA ARG A 356 -8.87 -5.86 -8.41
C ARG A 356 -9.98 -4.92 -7.99
N VAL A 357 -10.90 -5.41 -7.16
CA VAL A 357 -11.99 -4.64 -6.57
C VAL A 357 -11.90 -4.74 -5.06
N SER A 358 -11.81 -3.59 -4.39
CA SER A 358 -11.87 -3.52 -2.92
C SER A 358 -13.29 -3.85 -2.43
N THR A 359 -13.40 -4.40 -1.23
CA THR A 359 -14.69 -4.51 -0.56
C THR A 359 -15.12 -3.14 -0.04
N GLY A 360 -16.36 -2.77 -0.33
CA GLY A 360 -17.01 -1.55 0.11
C GLY A 360 -18.12 -1.81 1.14
N THR A 361 -18.94 -0.81 1.38
CA THR A 361 -20.24 -1.01 2.03
C THR A 361 -21.13 -1.92 1.16
N MET A 362 -22.14 -2.54 1.76
CA MET A 362 -23.04 -3.41 0.98
C MET A 362 -23.74 -2.64 -0.16
N ASP A 363 -24.04 -1.36 0.03
CA ASP A 363 -24.63 -0.53 -1.01
C ASP A 363 -23.66 -0.26 -2.17
N GLU A 364 -22.39 0.04 -1.87
CA GLU A 364 -21.35 0.16 -2.89
C GLU A 364 -21.13 -1.16 -3.64
N MET A 365 -21.20 -2.30 -2.96
CA MET A 365 -21.09 -3.62 -3.59
C MET A 365 -22.28 -3.92 -4.51
N LYS A 366 -23.49 -3.52 -4.15
CA LYS A 366 -24.68 -3.64 -5.02
C LYS A 366 -24.59 -2.74 -6.25
N ILE A 367 -24.12 -1.50 -6.08
CA ILE A 367 -23.85 -0.57 -7.20
C ILE A 367 -22.83 -1.18 -8.16
N PHE A 368 -21.72 -1.70 -7.64
CA PHE A 368 -20.71 -2.39 -8.43
C PHE A 368 -21.28 -3.60 -9.18
N ALA A 369 -22.06 -4.47 -8.50
CA ALA A 369 -22.66 -5.66 -9.09
C ALA A 369 -23.60 -5.33 -10.26
N THR A 370 -24.40 -4.27 -10.15
CA THR A 370 -25.25 -3.79 -11.23
C THR A 370 -24.42 -3.36 -12.44
N ALA A 371 -23.42 -2.53 -12.22
CA ALA A 371 -22.53 -2.06 -13.28
C ALA A 371 -21.71 -3.20 -13.91
N LEU A 372 -21.27 -4.18 -13.12
CA LEU A 372 -20.56 -5.35 -13.64
C LEU A 372 -21.45 -6.16 -14.60
N ARG A 373 -22.73 -6.38 -14.26
CA ARG A 373 -23.70 -7.06 -15.16
C ARG A 373 -23.88 -6.30 -16.49
N GLU A 374 -23.98 -4.97 -16.42
CA GLU A 374 -24.10 -4.13 -17.62
C GLU A 374 -22.85 -4.24 -18.52
N VAL A 375 -21.65 -4.10 -17.93
CA VAL A 375 -20.38 -4.18 -18.66
C VAL A 375 -20.20 -5.56 -19.29
N THR A 376 -20.59 -6.62 -18.57
CA THR A 376 -20.59 -8.01 -19.09
C THR A 376 -21.53 -8.18 -20.29
N SER A 377 -22.77 -7.65 -20.19
CA SER A 377 -23.76 -7.75 -21.27
C SER A 377 -23.34 -6.96 -22.51
N GLN A 378 -22.54 -5.93 -22.38
CA GLN A 378 -21.99 -5.14 -23.47
C GLN A 378 -20.75 -5.77 -24.14
N GLY A 379 -20.30 -6.95 -23.68
CA GLY A 379 -19.18 -7.67 -24.26
C GLY A 379 -17.81 -7.06 -23.95
N LEU A 380 -17.73 -6.08 -23.04
CA LEU A 380 -16.46 -5.47 -22.62
C LEU A 380 -15.62 -6.42 -21.74
N THR A 381 -16.27 -7.46 -21.21
CA THR A 381 -15.65 -8.56 -20.47
C THR A 381 -16.31 -9.86 -20.92
N ALA A 382 -15.55 -10.91 -21.10
CA ALA A 382 -16.08 -12.21 -21.51
C ALA A 382 -16.20 -13.13 -20.28
N ALA A 383 -17.45 -13.41 -19.88
CA ALA A 383 -17.72 -14.57 -19.05
C ALA A 383 -17.39 -15.83 -19.86
N LYS A 384 -16.36 -16.61 -19.48
CA LYS A 384 -16.08 -17.87 -20.17
C LYS A 384 -17.15 -18.89 -19.85
N LYS A 385 -17.67 -19.57 -20.89
CA LYS A 385 -18.04 -20.97 -20.73
C LYS A 385 -16.83 -21.70 -20.18
N GLN A 386 -16.97 -22.36 -19.02
CA GLN A 386 -15.94 -23.27 -18.52
C GLN A 386 -15.64 -24.25 -19.65
N ALA A 387 -14.42 -24.26 -20.15
CA ALA A 387 -13.91 -25.41 -20.85
C ALA A 387 -13.92 -26.58 -19.84
N GLU A 388 -14.59 -27.67 -20.20
CA GLU A 388 -14.49 -28.93 -19.48
C GLU A 388 -13.01 -29.25 -19.27
N PRO A 389 -12.65 -29.89 -18.15
CA PRO A 389 -11.27 -30.33 -17.93
C PRO A 389 -10.88 -31.23 -19.11
N GLU A 390 -9.87 -30.81 -19.85
CA GLU A 390 -9.19 -31.74 -20.75
C GLU A 390 -8.62 -32.88 -19.89
N ASN A 391 -9.12 -34.08 -20.17
CA ASN A 391 -8.70 -35.36 -19.57
C ASN A 391 -7.20 -35.63 -19.76
#